data_850686c3b857f81b545a680a42b4c598
#
_entry.id   850686c3b857f81b545a680a42b4c598
#
_cell.length_a   1.000
_cell.length_b   1.000
_cell.length_c   1.000
_cell.angle_alpha   90.00
_cell.angle_beta   90.00
_cell.angle_gamma   90.00
#
_symmetry.space_group_name_H-M   'P 1'
#
loop_
_entity.id
_entity.type
_entity.pdbx_description
1 polymer ?
#
loop_
_entity_poly.entity_id
_entity_poly.type
_entity_poly.pdbx_seq_one_letter_code
_entity_poly.pdbx_strand_id
1 'polypeptide(L)'
;MGSDLREVPLGRTGLRVSQMIFGGAPIGGLYELVGEQTAAEALEAAWAAGIRAFDTAPHYGVGLSERRIGAFLAGRPRAEFVLSTKVGRRLVAAPGDVQGADGFYGTPQLARVRDYSRDGVLAALEDSLRRLRTDRIDIALIHDPDDHAEQALEGAYAALDQLRTEKVIRAVGVGMNQAGLLQWFVERADLDCVLVAGRYSLLDASAAAGLLPACQQRGVAVLAAGIFNSGILADPRPGATYDYAPAPDGLLERAQRIRAVCARHGVPIGAAALHFVLRHPAVTAVVAGARNAAEVTEDVRWLTAAVPEGLFPELAEEGLIPDASVR
;
A
#
# COMPACT_ATOMS: atom_id res chain seq x y z
N MET A 1 5.49 0.55 26.80
CA MET A 1 5.40 1.86 26.18
C MET A 1 4.23 1.78 25.19
N GLY A 2 3.15 2.55 25.42
CA GLY A 2 2.04 2.61 24.47
C GLY A 2 2.55 3.19 23.16
N SER A 3 2.13 2.61 22.03
CA SER A 3 2.52 3.13 20.71
C SER A 3 1.80 4.44 20.45
N ASP A 4 2.55 5.47 20.08
CA ASP A 4 2.02 6.78 19.69
C ASP A 4 1.44 6.81 18.25
N LEU A 5 1.17 5.62 17.65
CA LEU A 5 0.58 5.56 16.32
C LEU A 5 -0.88 6.00 16.37
N ARG A 6 -1.15 7.13 15.72
CA ARG A 6 -2.47 7.72 15.63
C ARG A 6 -3.40 6.83 14.82
N GLU A 7 -4.60 6.56 15.33
CA GLU A 7 -5.70 6.03 14.55
C GLU A 7 -6.46 7.17 13.84
N VAL A 8 -6.79 6.95 12.58
CA VAL A 8 -7.50 7.90 11.73
C VAL A 8 -8.75 7.27 11.12
N PRO A 9 -9.83 8.03 10.90
CA PRO A 9 -11.02 7.51 10.23
C PRO A 9 -10.73 7.24 8.75
N LEU A 10 -11.20 6.10 8.23
CA LEU A 10 -11.13 5.77 6.81
C LEU A 10 -12.36 6.36 6.10
N GLY A 11 -12.22 7.60 5.65
CA GLY A 11 -13.32 8.31 4.97
C GLY A 11 -14.63 8.22 5.77
N ARG A 12 -15.72 7.83 5.08
CA ARG A 12 -17.09 7.74 5.62
C ARG A 12 -17.49 6.32 6.10
N THR A 13 -16.58 5.36 6.08
CA THR A 13 -16.87 3.93 6.34
C THR A 13 -17.18 3.58 7.79
N GLY A 14 -16.87 4.47 8.73
CA GLY A 14 -16.87 4.19 10.16
C GLY A 14 -15.73 3.27 10.62
N LEU A 15 -14.84 2.85 9.71
CA LEU A 15 -13.58 2.18 10.04
C LEU A 15 -12.57 3.19 10.58
N ARG A 16 -11.74 2.74 11.51
CA ARG A 16 -10.52 3.44 11.92
C ARG A 16 -9.32 2.59 11.58
N VAL A 17 -8.28 3.19 11.04
CA VAL A 17 -7.03 2.52 10.70
C VAL A 17 -5.87 3.22 11.40
N SER A 18 -4.79 2.51 11.71
CA SER A 18 -3.55 3.16 12.11
C SER A 18 -3.03 4.02 10.95
N GLN A 19 -2.47 5.20 11.23
CA GLN A 19 -1.95 6.11 10.21
C GLN A 19 -0.84 5.46 9.35
N MET A 20 -0.20 4.40 9.86
CA MET A 20 0.60 3.46 9.10
C MET A 20 -0.12 2.11 9.04
N ILE A 21 -0.31 1.61 7.83
CA ILE A 21 -0.85 0.28 7.52
C ILE A 21 0.32 -0.62 7.13
N PHE A 22 0.38 -1.82 7.66
CA PHE A 22 1.38 -2.80 7.26
C PHE A 22 1.09 -3.33 5.86
N GLY A 23 1.98 -3.06 4.90
CA GLY A 23 1.92 -3.54 3.52
C GLY A 23 2.57 -4.91 3.37
N GLY A 24 1.80 -5.93 3.03
CA GLY A 24 2.23 -7.32 3.00
C GLY A 24 3.04 -7.76 1.78
N ALA A 25 3.29 -6.91 0.79
CA ALA A 25 4.02 -7.32 -0.41
C ALA A 25 5.44 -7.83 -0.13
N PRO A 26 6.27 -7.16 0.70
CA PRO A 26 7.63 -7.64 0.99
C PRO A 26 7.66 -9.00 1.70
N ILE A 27 6.77 -9.25 2.66
CA ILE A 27 6.68 -10.56 3.30
C ILE A 27 6.06 -11.65 2.39
N GLY A 28 5.59 -11.29 1.20
CA GLY A 28 5.27 -12.22 0.11
C GLY A 28 6.50 -12.64 -0.69
N GLY A 29 7.70 -12.09 -0.40
CA GLY A 29 8.94 -12.37 -1.11
C GLY A 29 9.23 -11.41 -2.26
N LEU A 30 8.69 -10.19 -2.23
CA LEU A 30 8.97 -9.16 -3.24
C LEU A 30 10.45 -8.76 -3.19
N TYR A 31 11.12 -8.82 -4.34
CA TYR A 31 12.55 -8.59 -4.61
C TYR A 31 13.51 -9.66 -4.06
N GLU A 32 13.19 -10.33 -2.98
CA GLU A 32 14.06 -11.35 -2.37
C GLU A 32 13.24 -12.37 -1.56
N LEU A 33 13.83 -13.52 -1.32
CA LEU A 33 13.25 -14.54 -0.47
C LEU A 33 13.24 -14.08 0.99
N VAL A 34 12.05 -14.07 1.61
CA VAL A 34 11.87 -13.79 3.04
C VAL A 34 11.48 -15.09 3.75
N GLY A 35 12.24 -15.48 4.78
CA GLY A 35 11.95 -16.68 5.58
C GLY A 35 10.69 -16.52 6.46
N GLU A 36 10.09 -17.66 6.86
CA GLU A 36 8.88 -17.65 7.70
C GLU A 36 9.09 -16.93 9.04
N GLN A 37 10.23 -17.20 9.70
CA GLN A 37 10.56 -16.57 10.97
C GLN A 37 10.73 -15.06 10.84
N THR A 38 11.44 -14.59 9.80
CA THR A 38 11.67 -13.17 9.54
C THR A 38 10.36 -12.43 9.26
N ALA A 39 9.45 -13.06 8.48
CA ALA A 39 8.13 -12.50 8.21
C ALA A 39 7.27 -12.43 9.48
N ALA A 40 7.31 -13.46 10.33
CA ALA A 40 6.61 -13.48 11.61
C ALA A 40 7.12 -12.38 12.56
N GLU A 41 8.44 -12.20 12.65
CA GLU A 41 9.06 -11.15 13.45
C GLU A 41 8.69 -9.74 12.96
N ALA A 42 8.58 -9.53 11.64
CA ALA A 42 8.09 -8.27 11.08
C ALA A 42 6.63 -7.97 11.51
N LEU A 43 5.76 -8.97 11.44
CA LEU A 43 4.36 -8.83 11.86
C LEU A 43 4.22 -8.60 13.37
N GLU A 44 5.03 -9.28 14.19
CA GLU A 44 5.08 -9.05 15.64
C GLU A 44 5.58 -7.62 15.97
N ALA A 45 6.62 -7.15 15.29
CA ALA A 45 7.12 -5.78 15.46
C ALA A 45 6.04 -4.75 15.07
N ALA A 46 5.32 -4.98 13.96
CA ALA A 46 4.23 -4.12 13.54
C ALA A 46 3.11 -4.05 14.60
N TRP A 47 2.71 -5.20 15.13
CA TRP A 47 1.70 -5.26 16.18
C TRP A 47 2.16 -4.59 17.48
N ALA A 48 3.38 -4.85 17.91
CA ALA A 48 3.98 -4.26 19.11
C ALA A 48 4.11 -2.72 18.99
N ALA A 49 4.37 -2.22 17.77
CA ALA A 49 4.39 -0.79 17.47
C ALA A 49 2.98 -0.15 17.38
N GLY A 50 1.89 -0.93 17.53
CA GLY A 50 0.52 -0.43 17.50
C GLY A 50 -0.09 -0.36 16.11
N ILE A 51 0.52 -0.94 15.08
CA ILE A 51 -0.12 -1.08 13.78
C ILE A 51 -1.28 -2.08 13.93
N ARG A 52 -2.48 -1.65 13.52
CA ARG A 52 -3.72 -2.41 13.62
C ARG A 52 -4.46 -2.52 12.29
N ALA A 53 -3.82 -2.10 11.19
CA ALA A 53 -4.33 -2.27 9.84
C ALA A 53 -3.28 -2.99 8.99
N PHE A 54 -3.73 -4.01 8.23
CA PHE A 54 -2.88 -4.87 7.42
C PHE A 54 -3.45 -4.95 6.00
N ASP A 55 -2.63 -4.65 5.00
CA ASP A 55 -2.98 -4.75 3.58
C ASP A 55 -2.20 -5.88 2.91
N THR A 56 -2.90 -6.72 2.17
CA THR A 56 -2.32 -7.83 1.42
C THR A 56 -3.01 -8.01 0.06
N ALA A 57 -2.66 -9.06 -0.67
CA ALA A 57 -3.29 -9.45 -1.93
C ALA A 57 -2.98 -10.91 -2.29
N PRO A 58 -3.85 -11.59 -3.07
CA PRO A 58 -3.51 -12.86 -3.69
C PRO A 58 -2.25 -12.78 -4.56
N HIS A 59 -2.02 -11.63 -5.20
CA HIS A 59 -0.84 -11.37 -6.00
C HIS A 59 0.47 -11.48 -5.21
N TYR A 60 0.49 -11.07 -3.95
CA TYR A 60 1.71 -10.96 -3.15
C TYR A 60 2.25 -12.33 -2.75
N GLY A 61 3.29 -12.74 -3.49
CA GLY A 61 3.87 -14.06 -3.34
C GLY A 61 2.91 -15.21 -3.67
N VAL A 62 1.96 -14.99 -4.61
CA VAL A 62 0.91 -15.96 -4.98
C VAL A 62 0.20 -16.54 -3.75
N GLY A 63 -0.28 -15.63 -2.89
CA GLY A 63 -1.01 -15.94 -1.66
C GLY A 63 -0.11 -16.23 -0.44
N LEU A 64 1.22 -16.16 -0.56
CA LEU A 64 2.14 -16.35 0.58
C LEU A 64 1.95 -15.27 1.65
N SER A 65 1.83 -13.99 1.24
CA SER A 65 1.57 -12.88 2.15
C SER A 65 0.25 -13.09 2.93
N GLU A 66 -0.83 -13.46 2.25
CA GLU A 66 -2.11 -13.73 2.91
C GLU A 66 -2.01 -14.87 3.94
N ARG A 67 -1.27 -15.96 3.62
CA ARG A 67 -1.06 -17.05 4.58
C ARG A 67 -0.29 -16.61 5.82
N ARG A 68 0.76 -15.81 5.64
CA ARG A 68 1.59 -15.28 6.74
C ARG A 68 0.80 -14.34 7.64
N ILE A 69 0.11 -13.38 7.04
CA ILE A 69 -0.75 -12.45 7.79
C ILE A 69 -1.89 -13.22 8.48
N GLY A 70 -2.54 -14.16 7.78
CA GLY A 70 -3.60 -14.96 8.35
C GLY A 70 -3.16 -15.83 9.51
N ALA A 71 -2.00 -16.48 9.41
CA ALA A 71 -1.42 -17.27 10.52
C ALA A 71 -1.11 -16.38 11.74
N PHE A 72 -0.58 -15.19 11.49
CA PHE A 72 -0.26 -14.23 12.54
C PHE A 72 -1.51 -13.67 13.23
N LEU A 73 -2.53 -13.29 12.47
CA LEU A 73 -3.75 -12.66 12.99
C LEU A 73 -4.73 -13.67 13.61
N ALA A 74 -4.64 -14.97 13.31
CA ALA A 74 -5.52 -16.00 13.84
C ALA A 74 -5.51 -16.11 15.39
N GLY A 75 -4.42 -15.68 16.03
CA GLY A 75 -4.28 -15.65 17.50
C GLY A 75 -4.71 -14.32 18.14
N ARG A 76 -5.27 -13.38 17.38
CA ARG A 76 -5.60 -12.01 17.84
C ARG A 76 -7.10 -11.75 17.80
N PRO A 77 -7.65 -10.96 18.76
CA PRO A 77 -9.07 -10.62 18.72
C PRO A 77 -9.43 -9.91 17.40
N ARG A 78 -10.39 -10.45 16.67
CA ARG A 78 -10.76 -9.94 15.33
C ARG A 78 -11.22 -8.48 15.31
N ALA A 79 -11.72 -8.00 16.44
CA ALA A 79 -12.17 -6.61 16.59
C ALA A 79 -11.03 -5.60 16.74
N GLU A 80 -9.79 -6.06 17.01
CA GLU A 80 -8.65 -5.19 17.26
C GLU A 80 -7.88 -4.79 16.00
N PHE A 81 -8.25 -5.32 14.82
CA PHE A 81 -7.55 -5.00 13.58
C PHE A 81 -8.47 -4.85 12.38
N VAL A 82 -7.99 -4.09 11.39
CA VAL A 82 -8.57 -3.93 10.06
C VAL A 82 -7.75 -4.73 9.06
N LEU A 83 -8.43 -5.52 8.22
CA LEU A 83 -7.81 -6.36 7.22
C LEU A 83 -8.29 -5.97 5.82
N SER A 84 -7.32 -5.63 4.97
CA SER A 84 -7.50 -5.33 3.56
C SER A 84 -6.90 -6.42 2.70
N THR A 85 -7.64 -6.87 1.69
CA THR A 85 -7.09 -7.68 0.59
C THR A 85 -7.64 -7.22 -0.76
N LYS A 86 -7.20 -7.86 -1.84
CA LYS A 86 -7.52 -7.41 -3.18
C LYS A 86 -8.15 -8.54 -4.02
N VAL A 87 -8.92 -8.15 -5.02
CA VAL A 87 -9.60 -9.05 -5.97
C VAL A 87 -9.22 -8.71 -7.41
N GLY A 88 -9.61 -9.57 -8.37
CA GLY A 88 -9.31 -9.39 -9.79
C GLY A 88 -8.12 -10.22 -10.27
N ARG A 89 -7.42 -10.90 -9.37
CA ARG A 89 -6.39 -11.88 -9.70
C ARG A 89 -6.67 -13.18 -8.94
N ARG A 90 -7.02 -14.24 -9.67
CA ARG A 90 -7.20 -15.59 -9.13
C ARG A 90 -5.88 -16.36 -9.16
N LEU A 91 -5.72 -17.28 -8.23
CA LEU A 91 -4.56 -18.16 -8.17
C LEU A 91 -4.97 -19.56 -8.68
N VAL A 92 -4.24 -20.04 -9.67
CA VAL A 92 -4.45 -21.37 -10.28
C VAL A 92 -3.16 -22.17 -10.26
N ALA A 93 -3.24 -23.50 -10.39
CA ALA A 93 -2.04 -24.34 -10.48
C ALA A 93 -1.18 -23.92 -11.69
N ALA A 94 0.13 -23.77 -11.48
CA ALA A 94 1.07 -23.44 -12.53
C ALA A 94 1.82 -24.70 -13.01
N PRO A 95 1.93 -24.93 -14.32
CA PRO A 95 2.61 -26.13 -14.84
C PRO A 95 4.14 -26.04 -14.87
N GLY A 96 4.72 -24.85 -14.66
CA GLY A 96 6.15 -24.58 -14.77
C GLY A 96 6.73 -23.85 -13.56
N ASP A 97 8.03 -23.56 -13.57
CA ASP A 97 8.67 -22.77 -12.52
C ASP A 97 8.11 -21.34 -12.51
N VAL A 98 7.75 -20.87 -11.33
CA VAL A 98 7.16 -19.53 -11.10
C VAL A 98 8.04 -18.65 -10.22
N GLN A 99 9.24 -19.13 -9.85
CA GLN A 99 10.15 -18.34 -8.99
C GLN A 99 10.62 -17.09 -9.72
N GLY A 100 10.59 -15.96 -9.04
CA GLY A 100 10.93 -14.66 -9.60
C GLY A 100 9.84 -14.03 -10.50
N ALA A 101 8.73 -14.73 -10.77
CA ALA A 101 7.63 -14.17 -11.53
C ALA A 101 7.05 -12.93 -10.82
N ASP A 102 6.91 -11.82 -11.57
CA ASP A 102 6.50 -10.51 -11.05
C ASP A 102 7.38 -10.02 -9.86
N GLY A 103 8.65 -10.45 -9.80
CA GLY A 103 9.59 -10.05 -8.74
C GLY A 103 9.40 -10.76 -7.40
N PHE A 104 8.60 -11.84 -7.32
CA PHE A 104 8.38 -12.59 -6.09
C PHE A 104 9.16 -13.90 -6.05
N TYR A 105 9.79 -14.20 -4.91
CA TYR A 105 10.63 -15.35 -4.65
C TYR A 105 10.12 -16.18 -3.46
N GLY A 106 10.43 -17.49 -3.45
CA GLY A 106 9.96 -18.42 -2.41
C GLY A 106 8.46 -18.69 -2.46
N THR A 107 7.86 -18.51 -3.63
CA THR A 107 6.41 -18.56 -3.82
C THR A 107 5.90 -19.98 -4.04
N PRO A 108 4.63 -20.27 -3.69
CA PRO A 108 3.96 -21.51 -4.09
C PRO A 108 3.90 -21.68 -5.61
N GLN A 109 3.74 -22.94 -6.06
CA GLN A 109 3.62 -23.31 -7.48
C GLN A 109 2.24 -22.94 -8.05
N LEU A 110 1.94 -21.64 -8.08
CA LEU A 110 0.68 -21.07 -8.54
C LEU A 110 0.94 -19.94 -9.55
N ALA A 111 0.02 -19.77 -10.48
CA ALA A 111 -0.01 -18.67 -11.44
C ALA A 111 -1.17 -17.71 -11.12
N ARG A 112 -1.05 -16.48 -11.59
CA ARG A 112 -2.06 -15.43 -11.47
C ARG A 112 -2.86 -15.36 -12.76
N VAL A 113 -4.19 -15.39 -12.64
CA VAL A 113 -5.12 -15.19 -13.76
C VAL A 113 -5.99 -13.99 -13.46
N ARG A 114 -6.04 -13.01 -14.35
CA ARG A 114 -6.93 -11.86 -14.23
C ARG A 114 -8.37 -12.28 -14.46
N ASP A 115 -9.25 -11.95 -13.53
CA ASP A 115 -10.67 -12.22 -13.61
C ASP A 115 -11.44 -11.17 -12.78
N TYR A 116 -11.94 -10.16 -13.48
CA TYR A 116 -12.73 -9.06 -12.87
C TYR A 116 -14.24 -9.30 -13.01
N SER A 117 -14.65 -10.50 -13.45
CA SER A 117 -16.06 -10.88 -13.44
C SER A 117 -16.58 -11.00 -12.00
N ARG A 118 -17.89 -10.91 -11.84
CA ARG A 118 -18.55 -11.13 -10.55
C ARG A 118 -18.14 -12.46 -9.91
N ASP A 119 -18.19 -13.53 -10.66
CA ASP A 119 -17.89 -14.87 -10.15
C ASP A 119 -16.40 -15.03 -9.82
N GLY A 120 -15.52 -14.45 -10.64
CA GLY A 120 -14.09 -14.40 -10.39
C GLY A 120 -13.75 -13.66 -9.10
N VAL A 121 -14.40 -12.53 -8.84
CA VAL A 121 -14.23 -11.73 -7.62
C VAL A 121 -14.69 -12.48 -6.39
N LEU A 122 -15.87 -13.10 -6.42
CA LEU A 122 -16.40 -13.88 -5.29
C LEU A 122 -15.50 -15.08 -4.98
N ALA A 123 -15.07 -15.82 -6.01
CA ALA A 123 -14.15 -16.94 -5.85
C ALA A 123 -12.78 -16.48 -5.30
N ALA A 124 -12.23 -15.35 -5.78
CA ALA A 124 -10.98 -14.81 -5.27
C ALA A 124 -11.08 -14.42 -3.79
N LEU A 125 -12.21 -13.82 -3.39
CA LEU A 125 -12.44 -13.39 -2.01
C LEU A 125 -12.58 -14.60 -1.08
N GLU A 126 -13.32 -15.62 -1.50
CA GLU A 126 -13.47 -16.88 -0.76
C GLU A 126 -12.10 -17.58 -0.57
N ASP A 127 -11.28 -17.64 -1.61
CA ASP A 127 -9.92 -18.17 -1.54
C ASP A 127 -9.03 -17.35 -0.60
N SER A 128 -9.18 -16.02 -0.59
CA SER A 128 -8.46 -15.12 0.33
C SER A 128 -8.88 -15.36 1.78
N LEU A 129 -10.17 -15.50 2.07
CA LEU A 129 -10.67 -15.84 3.41
C LEU A 129 -10.04 -17.14 3.95
N ARG A 130 -9.93 -18.17 3.08
CA ARG A 130 -9.28 -19.44 3.47
C ARG A 130 -7.78 -19.24 3.76
N ARG A 131 -7.04 -18.49 2.93
CA ARG A 131 -5.60 -18.21 3.16
C ARG A 131 -5.37 -17.35 4.39
N LEU A 132 -6.21 -16.36 4.61
CA LEU A 132 -6.18 -15.45 5.76
C LEU A 132 -6.73 -16.07 7.06
N ARG A 133 -7.34 -17.28 7.00
CA ARG A 133 -7.91 -17.99 8.15
C ARG A 133 -8.92 -17.14 8.94
N THR A 134 -9.74 -16.39 8.22
CA THR A 134 -10.75 -15.49 8.78
C THR A 134 -12.09 -15.65 8.05
N ASP A 135 -13.16 -15.28 8.71
CA ASP A 135 -14.51 -15.29 8.17
C ASP A 135 -14.92 -13.94 7.56
N ARG A 136 -14.09 -12.88 7.72
CA ARG A 136 -14.41 -11.56 7.21
C ARG A 136 -13.16 -10.75 6.82
N ILE A 137 -13.35 -9.91 5.82
CA ILE A 137 -12.42 -8.87 5.35
C ILE A 137 -13.11 -7.52 5.53
N ASP A 138 -12.36 -6.51 5.97
CA ASP A 138 -12.93 -5.19 6.19
C ASP A 138 -12.92 -4.33 4.93
N ILE A 139 -11.82 -4.37 4.17
CA ILE A 139 -11.60 -3.58 2.96
C ILE A 139 -11.28 -4.52 1.79
N ALA A 140 -12.03 -4.44 0.72
CA ALA A 140 -11.74 -5.15 -0.53
C ALA A 140 -11.39 -4.17 -1.65
N LEU A 141 -10.20 -4.32 -2.23
CA LEU A 141 -9.72 -3.48 -3.32
C LEU A 141 -9.71 -4.23 -4.65
N ILE A 142 -10.13 -3.60 -5.73
CA ILE A 142 -9.89 -4.09 -7.09
C ILE A 142 -8.41 -3.85 -7.41
N HIS A 143 -7.69 -4.88 -7.85
CA HIS A 143 -6.24 -4.87 -8.00
C HIS A 143 -5.82 -4.70 -9.45
N ASP A 144 -5.12 -3.61 -9.77
CA ASP A 144 -4.49 -3.32 -11.07
C ASP A 144 -5.39 -3.69 -12.27
N PRO A 145 -6.56 -3.05 -12.43
CA PRO A 145 -7.46 -3.34 -13.54
C PRO A 145 -7.06 -2.61 -14.85
N ASP A 146 -5.80 -2.33 -15.08
CA ASP A 146 -5.22 -1.51 -16.14
C ASP A 146 -5.98 -1.58 -17.48
N ASP A 147 -5.84 -2.71 -18.20
CA ASP A 147 -6.49 -2.92 -19.49
C ASP A 147 -7.92 -3.48 -19.37
N HIS A 148 -8.46 -3.54 -18.16
CA HIS A 148 -9.75 -4.16 -17.84
C HIS A 148 -10.68 -3.22 -17.07
N ALA A 149 -10.50 -1.90 -17.20
CA ALA A 149 -11.19 -0.90 -16.38
C ALA A 149 -12.72 -1.03 -16.44
N GLU A 150 -13.30 -1.19 -17.64
CA GLU A 150 -14.73 -1.32 -17.82
C GLU A 150 -15.26 -2.64 -17.21
N GLN A 151 -14.57 -3.76 -17.46
CA GLN A 151 -14.93 -5.04 -16.85
C GLN A 151 -14.81 -4.98 -15.31
N ALA A 152 -13.80 -4.30 -14.81
CA ALA A 152 -13.61 -4.10 -13.38
C ALA A 152 -14.71 -3.23 -12.75
N LEU A 153 -15.19 -2.21 -13.47
CA LEU A 153 -16.30 -1.38 -13.01
C LEU A 153 -17.63 -2.15 -13.03
N GLU A 154 -17.94 -2.81 -14.14
CA GLU A 154 -19.23 -3.49 -14.33
C GLU A 154 -19.33 -4.82 -13.55
N GLY A 155 -18.24 -5.55 -13.40
CA GLY A 155 -18.17 -6.84 -12.74
C GLY A 155 -17.66 -6.76 -11.30
N ALA A 156 -16.39 -6.36 -11.12
CA ALA A 156 -15.74 -6.40 -9.83
C ALA A 156 -16.30 -5.37 -8.84
N TYR A 157 -16.43 -4.11 -9.27
CA TYR A 157 -17.00 -3.08 -8.41
C TYR A 157 -18.46 -3.40 -8.04
N ALA A 158 -19.31 -3.80 -9.02
CA ALA A 158 -20.70 -4.15 -8.74
C ALA A 158 -20.82 -5.31 -7.73
N ALA A 159 -19.95 -6.32 -7.83
CA ALA A 159 -19.91 -7.43 -6.87
C ALA A 159 -19.51 -6.96 -5.46
N LEU A 160 -18.46 -6.15 -5.36
CA LEU A 160 -17.98 -5.64 -4.07
C LEU A 160 -18.98 -4.65 -3.44
N ASP A 161 -19.63 -3.81 -4.25
CA ASP A 161 -20.66 -2.87 -3.77
C ASP A 161 -21.89 -3.61 -3.22
N GLN A 162 -22.29 -4.73 -3.85
CA GLN A 162 -23.30 -5.61 -3.29
C GLN A 162 -22.88 -6.18 -1.94
N LEU A 163 -21.65 -6.70 -1.82
CA LEU A 163 -21.11 -7.23 -0.55
C LEU A 163 -21.03 -6.14 0.54
N ARG A 164 -20.71 -4.90 0.18
CA ARG A 164 -20.74 -3.76 1.11
C ARG A 164 -22.16 -3.45 1.56
N THR A 165 -23.12 -3.43 0.66
CA THR A 165 -24.54 -3.22 0.96
C THR A 165 -25.08 -4.31 1.88
N GLU A 166 -24.69 -5.56 1.66
CA GLU A 166 -25.01 -6.72 2.50
C GLU A 166 -24.21 -6.76 3.82
N LYS A 167 -23.27 -5.82 4.03
CA LYS A 167 -22.38 -5.71 5.20
C LYS A 167 -21.44 -6.91 5.38
N VAL A 168 -21.12 -7.62 4.31
CA VAL A 168 -20.11 -8.69 4.27
C VAL A 168 -18.71 -8.08 4.33
N ILE A 169 -18.52 -6.96 3.63
CA ILE A 169 -17.34 -6.09 3.72
C ILE A 169 -17.77 -4.69 4.17
N ARG A 170 -16.82 -3.88 4.63
CA ARG A 170 -17.10 -2.55 5.16
C ARG A 170 -16.66 -1.42 4.24
N ALA A 171 -15.72 -1.67 3.35
CA ALA A 171 -15.22 -0.68 2.40
C ALA A 171 -14.83 -1.32 1.06
N VAL A 172 -15.08 -0.57 -0.01
CA VAL A 172 -14.74 -0.92 -1.39
C VAL A 172 -13.79 0.12 -1.95
N GLY A 173 -12.76 -0.33 -2.67
CA GLY A 173 -11.82 0.57 -3.34
C GLY A 173 -11.13 -0.05 -4.53
N VAL A 174 -10.16 0.70 -5.06
CA VAL A 174 -9.27 0.28 -6.15
C VAL A 174 -7.83 0.54 -5.73
N GLY A 175 -6.93 -0.40 -6.01
CA GLY A 175 -5.50 -0.27 -5.71
C GLY A 175 -4.65 -0.49 -6.96
N MET A 176 -3.84 0.51 -7.34
CA MET A 176 -2.96 0.45 -8.49
C MET A 176 -1.96 1.60 -8.54
N ASN A 177 -1.06 1.59 -9.54
CA ASN A 177 -0.09 2.66 -9.76
C ASN A 177 -0.65 3.82 -10.60
N GLN A 178 -1.55 3.58 -11.56
CA GLN A 178 -1.98 4.58 -12.53
C GLN A 178 -2.96 5.59 -11.92
N ALA A 179 -2.46 6.75 -11.49
CA ALA A 179 -3.25 7.80 -10.85
C ALA A 179 -4.44 8.28 -11.73
N GLY A 180 -4.24 8.40 -13.05
CA GLY A 180 -5.31 8.79 -13.97
C GLY A 180 -6.45 7.78 -14.04
N LEU A 181 -6.14 6.48 -13.99
CA LEU A 181 -7.16 5.45 -13.99
C LEU A 181 -7.86 5.33 -12.62
N LEU A 182 -7.14 5.53 -11.51
CA LEU A 182 -7.77 5.67 -10.19
C LEU A 182 -8.75 6.84 -10.16
N GLN A 183 -8.37 8.00 -10.73
CA GLN A 183 -9.29 9.14 -10.86
C GLN A 183 -10.54 8.77 -11.67
N TRP A 184 -10.35 8.07 -12.79
CA TRP A 184 -11.47 7.60 -13.63
C TRP A 184 -12.47 6.73 -12.84
N PHE A 185 -11.98 5.83 -11.96
CA PHE A 185 -12.82 5.04 -11.06
C PHE A 185 -13.49 5.91 -9.99
N VAL A 186 -12.75 6.82 -9.36
CA VAL A 186 -13.29 7.75 -8.35
C VAL A 186 -14.46 8.56 -8.92
N GLU A 187 -14.39 8.98 -10.19
CA GLU A 187 -15.44 9.75 -10.85
C GLU A 187 -16.69 8.93 -11.20
N ARG A 188 -16.57 7.60 -11.36
CA ARG A 188 -17.63 6.71 -11.90
C ARG A 188 -18.21 5.73 -10.89
N ALA A 189 -17.53 5.47 -9.79
CA ALA A 189 -17.93 4.53 -8.76
C ALA A 189 -18.06 5.22 -7.40
N ASP A 190 -18.92 4.67 -6.55
CA ASP A 190 -19.05 5.12 -5.16
C ASP A 190 -18.01 4.39 -4.28
N LEU A 191 -16.74 4.77 -4.45
CA LEU A 191 -15.64 4.19 -3.70
C LEU A 191 -15.52 4.78 -2.29
N ASP A 192 -15.09 3.97 -1.34
CA ASP A 192 -14.74 4.39 0.02
C ASP A 192 -13.29 4.80 0.13
N CYS A 193 -12.40 4.12 -0.60
CA CYS A 193 -10.99 4.42 -0.61
C CYS A 193 -10.32 4.07 -1.95
N VAL A 194 -9.14 4.64 -2.17
CA VAL A 194 -8.19 4.21 -3.21
C VAL A 194 -6.82 3.96 -2.58
N LEU A 195 -6.08 2.99 -3.12
CA LEU A 195 -4.67 2.79 -2.80
C LEU A 195 -3.85 3.19 -4.02
N VAL A 196 -3.10 4.29 -3.92
CA VAL A 196 -2.23 4.78 -4.98
C VAL A 196 -0.78 4.42 -4.65
N ALA A 197 -0.12 3.67 -5.54
CA ALA A 197 1.22 3.18 -5.31
C ALA A 197 2.26 3.96 -6.13
N GLY A 198 3.21 4.62 -5.44
CA GLY A 198 4.38 5.25 -6.02
C GLY A 198 4.12 6.53 -6.84
N ARG A 199 2.89 7.06 -6.89
CA ARG A 199 2.50 8.26 -7.66
C ARG A 199 2.16 9.47 -6.79
N TYR A 200 2.37 9.34 -5.49
CA TYR A 200 2.39 10.46 -4.56
C TYR A 200 3.52 10.27 -3.55
N SER A 201 4.68 10.80 -3.87
CA SER A 201 5.93 10.68 -3.12
C SER A 201 6.81 11.91 -3.37
N LEU A 202 7.98 12.02 -2.72
CA LEU A 202 8.97 13.07 -3.00
C LEU A 202 9.51 13.04 -4.45
N LEU A 203 9.48 11.87 -5.12
CA LEU A 203 9.98 11.72 -6.48
C LEU A 203 8.88 11.76 -7.55
N ASP A 204 7.66 11.42 -7.20
CA ASP A 204 6.52 11.42 -8.14
C ASP A 204 5.28 11.93 -7.42
N ALA A 205 4.80 13.08 -7.82
CA ALA A 205 3.57 13.68 -7.30
C ALA A 205 2.47 13.76 -8.37
N SER A 206 2.49 12.88 -9.38
CA SER A 206 1.53 12.88 -10.48
C SER A 206 0.07 12.71 -10.04
N ALA A 207 -0.17 12.08 -8.90
CA ALA A 207 -1.51 11.97 -8.33
C ALA A 207 -2.06 13.31 -7.82
N ALA A 208 -1.21 14.30 -7.52
CA ALA A 208 -1.62 15.56 -6.90
C ALA A 208 -2.52 16.43 -7.79
N ALA A 209 -2.33 16.37 -9.11
CA ALA A 209 -3.06 17.26 -10.03
C ALA A 209 -4.52 16.84 -10.30
N GLY A 210 -4.84 15.56 -10.20
CA GLY A 210 -6.16 15.03 -10.56
C GLY A 210 -6.77 14.13 -9.52
N LEU A 211 -6.11 13.03 -9.18
CA LEU A 211 -6.64 12.01 -8.27
C LEU A 211 -6.92 12.56 -6.87
N LEU A 212 -5.95 13.22 -6.24
CA LEU A 212 -6.11 13.67 -4.86
C LEU A 212 -7.23 14.72 -4.70
N PRO A 213 -7.34 15.75 -5.56
CA PRO A 213 -8.49 16.67 -5.56
C PRO A 213 -9.83 15.96 -5.77
N ALA A 214 -9.91 14.99 -6.71
CA ALA A 214 -11.13 14.23 -6.94
C ALA A 214 -11.54 13.40 -5.71
N CYS A 215 -10.57 12.75 -5.05
CA CYS A 215 -10.80 12.01 -3.82
C CYS A 215 -11.31 12.95 -2.70
N GLN A 216 -10.65 14.10 -2.51
CA GLN A 216 -11.05 15.08 -1.50
C GLN A 216 -12.47 15.57 -1.73
N GLN A 217 -12.83 15.92 -2.97
CA GLN A 217 -14.16 16.40 -3.33
C GLN A 217 -15.26 15.37 -3.07
N ARG A 218 -14.97 14.09 -3.28
CA ARG A 218 -15.93 12.99 -3.14
C ARG A 218 -15.87 12.27 -1.79
N GLY A 219 -14.99 12.71 -0.88
CA GLY A 219 -14.81 12.07 0.44
C GLY A 219 -14.25 10.65 0.36
N VAL A 220 -13.49 10.34 -0.68
CA VAL A 220 -12.79 9.05 -0.87
C VAL A 220 -11.46 9.10 -0.14
N ALA A 221 -11.20 8.15 0.75
CA ALA A 221 -9.95 8.08 1.49
C ALA A 221 -8.79 7.62 0.59
N VAL A 222 -7.64 8.27 0.70
CA VAL A 222 -6.45 7.88 -0.04
C VAL A 222 -5.47 7.14 0.88
N LEU A 223 -5.11 5.92 0.49
CA LEU A 223 -4.05 5.12 1.08
C LEU A 223 -2.81 5.26 0.19
N ALA A 224 -1.78 5.97 0.67
CA ALA A 224 -0.56 6.19 -0.09
C ALA A 224 0.40 5.00 0.11
N ALA A 225 0.64 4.23 -0.95
CA ALA A 225 1.57 3.11 -0.97
C ALA A 225 2.80 3.41 -1.84
N GLY A 226 3.83 2.56 -1.75
CA GLY A 226 5.05 2.73 -2.53
C GLY A 226 5.77 4.07 -2.30
N ILE A 227 5.58 4.64 -1.12
CA ILE A 227 6.08 5.97 -0.73
C ILE A 227 7.60 6.11 -0.78
N PHE A 228 8.31 4.99 -0.64
CA PHE A 228 9.77 4.94 -0.77
C PHE A 228 10.24 4.64 -2.21
N ASN A 229 9.32 4.55 -3.19
CA ASN A 229 9.62 4.29 -4.61
C ASN A 229 10.64 3.15 -4.79
N SER A 230 10.23 1.93 -4.42
CA SER A 230 11.08 0.72 -4.46
C SER A 230 12.34 0.80 -3.59
N GLY A 231 12.35 1.67 -2.57
CA GLY A 231 13.44 1.82 -1.60
C GLY A 231 14.41 2.97 -1.84
N ILE A 232 14.39 3.63 -3.01
CA ILE A 232 15.31 4.74 -3.30
C ILE A 232 15.15 5.92 -2.33
N LEU A 233 13.96 6.17 -1.79
CA LEU A 233 13.71 7.20 -0.77
C LEU A 233 13.97 6.73 0.67
N ALA A 234 14.29 5.46 0.86
CA ALA A 234 14.83 4.96 2.12
C ALA A 234 16.36 5.04 2.12
N ASP A 235 17.00 4.59 1.02
CA ASP A 235 18.46 4.63 0.85
C ASP A 235 18.84 4.90 -0.62
N PRO A 236 19.07 6.19 -1.01
CA PRO A 236 19.46 6.56 -2.38
C PRO A 236 20.93 6.28 -2.66
N ARG A 237 21.26 5.02 -2.97
CA ARG A 237 22.60 4.51 -3.28
C ARG A 237 22.68 3.99 -4.73
N PRO A 238 23.88 3.85 -5.30
CA PRO A 238 24.07 3.16 -6.57
C PRO A 238 23.42 1.77 -6.55
N GLY A 239 22.68 1.43 -7.60
CA GLY A 239 21.91 0.19 -7.69
C GLY A 239 20.54 0.22 -7.02
N ALA A 240 20.11 1.36 -6.48
CA ALA A 240 18.73 1.54 -6.02
C ALA A 240 17.72 1.29 -7.15
N THR A 241 16.52 0.86 -6.77
CA THR A 241 15.43 0.57 -7.71
C THR A 241 14.34 1.66 -7.67
N TYR A 242 13.66 1.84 -8.79
CA TYR A 242 12.48 2.68 -8.95
C TYR A 242 11.48 1.96 -9.87
N ASP A 243 10.21 1.93 -9.50
CA ASP A 243 9.16 1.24 -10.27
C ASP A 243 9.56 -0.20 -10.68
N TYR A 244 10.10 -0.96 -9.72
CA TYR A 244 10.52 -2.37 -9.87
C TYR A 244 11.68 -2.61 -10.85
N ALA A 245 12.35 -1.55 -11.32
CA ALA A 245 13.51 -1.58 -12.22
C ALA A 245 14.69 -0.82 -11.62
N PRO A 246 15.92 -0.92 -12.17
CA PRO A 246 17.02 -0.05 -11.80
C PRO A 246 16.62 1.41 -11.95
N ALA A 247 16.92 2.24 -10.94
CA ALA A 247 16.58 3.65 -10.97
C ALA A 247 17.36 4.38 -12.08
N PRO A 248 16.71 5.22 -12.91
CA PRO A 248 17.41 6.12 -13.82
C PRO A 248 18.36 7.06 -13.06
N ASP A 249 19.54 7.35 -13.65
CA ASP A 249 20.58 8.18 -13.02
C ASP A 249 20.04 9.53 -12.50
N GLY A 250 19.23 10.23 -13.29
CA GLY A 250 18.64 11.51 -12.90
C GLY A 250 17.68 11.43 -11.72
N LEU A 251 17.00 10.28 -11.52
CA LEU A 251 16.16 10.05 -10.34
C LEU A 251 17.02 9.76 -9.10
N LEU A 252 18.09 9.00 -9.27
CA LEU A 252 19.03 8.72 -8.18
C LEU A 252 19.70 10.02 -7.70
N GLU A 253 20.20 10.84 -8.63
CA GLU A 253 20.77 12.16 -8.32
C GLU A 253 19.77 13.06 -7.59
N ARG A 254 18.51 13.11 -8.05
CA ARG A 254 17.46 13.87 -7.38
C ARG A 254 17.18 13.35 -5.96
N ALA A 255 17.11 12.04 -5.76
CA ALA A 255 16.94 11.45 -4.43
C ALA A 255 18.12 11.77 -3.49
N GLN A 256 19.36 11.77 -4.02
CA GLN A 256 20.55 12.15 -3.28
C GLN A 256 20.55 13.64 -2.89
N ARG A 257 20.09 14.52 -3.78
CA ARG A 257 19.91 15.96 -3.46
C ARG A 257 18.84 16.14 -2.39
N ILE A 258 17.70 15.45 -2.47
CA ILE A 258 16.66 15.45 -1.43
C ILE A 258 17.26 15.01 -0.09
N ARG A 259 18.05 13.91 -0.08
CA ARG A 259 18.74 13.44 1.15
C ARG A 259 19.67 14.51 1.73
N ALA A 260 20.39 15.24 0.89
CA ALA A 260 21.31 16.29 1.33
C ALA A 260 20.55 17.47 1.99
N VAL A 261 19.40 17.88 1.41
CA VAL A 261 18.52 18.88 2.05
C VAL A 261 17.99 18.36 3.38
N CYS A 262 17.45 17.14 3.42
CA CYS A 262 16.96 16.53 4.65
C CYS A 262 18.04 16.49 5.75
N ALA A 263 19.27 16.15 5.39
CA ALA A 263 20.39 16.13 6.32
C ALA A 263 20.71 17.51 6.94
N ARG A 264 20.57 18.61 6.17
CA ARG A 264 20.72 19.98 6.72
C ARG A 264 19.70 20.28 7.82
N HIS A 265 18.51 19.68 7.71
CA HIS A 265 17.44 19.80 8.71
C HIS A 265 17.51 18.73 9.83
N GLY A 266 18.50 17.83 9.79
CA GLY A 266 18.61 16.72 10.75
C GLY A 266 17.52 15.65 10.59
N VAL A 267 16.90 15.55 9.42
CA VAL A 267 15.78 14.63 9.13
C VAL A 267 16.25 13.49 8.22
N PRO A 268 16.00 12.22 8.58
CA PRO A 268 16.18 11.12 7.66
C PRO A 268 15.29 11.27 6.41
N ILE A 269 15.79 10.92 5.22
CA ILE A 269 15.01 11.03 3.99
C ILE A 269 13.72 10.19 4.03
N GLY A 270 13.73 9.01 4.67
CA GLY A 270 12.55 8.18 4.87
C GLY A 270 11.47 8.86 5.71
N ALA A 271 11.89 9.61 6.76
CA ALA A 271 10.95 10.42 7.54
C ALA A 271 10.35 11.54 6.68
N ALA A 272 11.16 12.24 5.90
CA ALA A 272 10.66 13.26 4.96
C ALA A 272 9.66 12.67 3.96
N ALA A 273 9.93 11.46 3.42
CA ALA A 273 9.03 10.79 2.48
C ALA A 273 7.67 10.46 3.10
N LEU A 274 7.64 9.93 4.34
CA LEU A 274 6.41 9.65 5.08
C LEU A 274 5.60 10.92 5.37
N HIS A 275 6.27 11.93 5.91
CA HIS A 275 5.61 13.17 6.27
C HIS A 275 5.13 13.96 5.06
N PHE A 276 5.84 13.90 3.93
CA PHE A 276 5.41 14.54 2.68
C PHE A 276 4.01 14.10 2.26
N VAL A 277 3.78 12.80 2.16
CA VAL A 277 2.50 12.28 1.68
C VAL A 277 1.35 12.57 2.65
N LEU A 278 1.61 12.57 3.95
CA LEU A 278 0.62 12.84 4.99
C LEU A 278 0.24 14.33 5.13
N ARG A 279 0.91 15.24 4.42
CA ARG A 279 0.54 16.67 4.39
C ARG A 279 -0.71 16.92 3.56
N HIS A 280 -1.01 16.08 2.57
CA HIS A 280 -2.19 16.27 1.74
C HIS A 280 -3.47 15.82 2.45
N PRO A 281 -4.51 16.66 2.55
CA PRO A 281 -5.72 16.37 3.33
C PRO A 281 -6.52 15.15 2.83
N ALA A 282 -6.40 14.76 1.56
CA ALA A 282 -7.02 13.54 1.05
C ALA A 282 -6.31 12.26 1.50
N VAL A 283 -5.02 12.33 1.90
CA VAL A 283 -4.26 11.15 2.33
C VAL A 283 -4.61 10.81 3.76
N THR A 284 -5.23 9.66 3.93
CA THR A 284 -5.67 9.14 5.23
C THR A 284 -4.56 8.41 5.97
N ALA A 285 -3.85 7.52 5.26
CA ALA A 285 -2.81 6.69 5.85
C ALA A 285 -1.75 6.33 4.80
N VAL A 286 -0.58 5.91 5.28
CA VAL A 286 0.46 5.31 4.45
C VAL A 286 0.42 3.80 4.55
N VAL A 287 0.70 3.11 3.43
CA VAL A 287 0.88 1.66 3.40
C VAL A 287 2.37 1.41 3.22
N ALA A 288 3.04 1.08 4.33
CA ALA A 288 4.47 0.82 4.37
C ALA A 288 4.73 -0.69 4.40
N GLY A 289 5.52 -1.17 3.45
CA GLY A 289 5.91 -2.57 3.37
C GLY A 289 7.27 -2.80 4.01
N ALA A 290 7.39 -3.83 4.85
CA ALA A 290 8.61 -4.21 5.52
C ALA A 290 8.87 -5.72 5.41
N ARG A 291 10.15 -6.12 5.30
CA ARG A 291 10.60 -7.52 5.19
C ARG A 291 10.89 -8.13 6.55
N ASN A 292 11.28 -7.31 7.51
CA ASN A 292 11.79 -7.73 8.83
C ASN A 292 11.43 -6.70 9.93
N ALA A 293 11.67 -7.08 11.17
CA ALA A 293 11.35 -6.25 12.35
C ALA A 293 12.14 -4.93 12.41
N ALA A 294 13.36 -4.89 11.88
CA ALA A 294 14.18 -3.68 11.89
C ALA A 294 13.60 -2.62 10.95
N GLU A 295 13.15 -3.00 9.75
CA GLU A 295 12.49 -2.08 8.82
C GLU A 295 11.18 -1.53 9.40
N VAL A 296 10.36 -2.38 10.03
CA VAL A 296 9.13 -1.92 10.73
C VAL A 296 9.47 -0.88 11.82
N THR A 297 10.47 -1.17 12.63
CA THR A 297 10.88 -0.28 13.72
C THR A 297 11.39 1.07 13.17
N GLU A 298 12.11 1.02 12.06
CA GLU A 298 12.62 2.21 11.40
C GLU A 298 11.51 3.05 10.79
N ASP A 299 10.56 2.43 10.07
CA ASP A 299 9.41 3.11 9.49
C ASP A 299 8.56 3.80 10.56
N VAL A 300 8.30 3.15 11.68
CA VAL A 300 7.59 3.74 12.82
C VAL A 300 8.36 4.91 13.42
N ARG A 301 9.68 4.78 13.59
CA ARG A 301 10.54 5.85 14.05
C ARG A 301 10.52 7.06 13.10
N TRP A 302 10.51 6.83 11.78
CA TRP A 302 10.41 7.89 10.79
C TRP A 302 9.04 8.57 10.81
N LEU A 303 7.96 7.80 10.96
CA LEU A 303 6.61 8.37 11.04
C LEU A 303 6.42 9.25 12.29
N THR A 304 7.05 8.88 13.40
CA THR A 304 6.94 9.63 14.67
C THR A 304 8.01 10.70 14.85
N ALA A 305 8.92 10.83 13.89
CA ALA A 305 9.98 11.86 13.94
C ALA A 305 9.40 13.27 13.78
N ALA A 306 9.99 14.22 14.49
CA ALA A 306 9.70 15.63 14.26
C ALA A 306 10.34 16.07 12.93
N VAL A 307 9.55 16.70 12.06
CA VAL A 307 10.01 17.26 10.80
C VAL A 307 9.86 18.79 10.87
N PRO A 308 10.95 19.57 10.74
CA PRO A 308 10.90 21.02 10.77
C PRO A 308 10.05 21.61 9.65
N GLU A 309 9.30 22.67 9.92
CA GLU A 309 8.41 23.35 8.96
C GLU A 309 9.15 23.85 7.71
N GLY A 310 10.42 24.25 7.84
CA GLY A 310 11.25 24.76 6.74
C GLY A 310 11.72 23.71 5.73
N LEU A 311 11.62 22.41 6.02
CA LEU A 311 12.15 21.35 5.14
C LEU A 311 11.51 21.33 3.76
N PHE A 312 10.18 21.27 3.72
CA PHE A 312 9.47 21.15 2.43
C PHE A 312 9.50 22.42 1.59
N PRO A 313 9.39 23.64 2.16
CA PRO A 313 9.69 24.88 1.45
C PRO A 313 11.07 24.87 0.77
N GLU A 314 12.13 24.51 1.49
CA GLU A 314 13.48 24.45 0.90
C GLU A 314 13.59 23.42 -0.23
N LEU A 315 12.97 22.24 -0.07
CA LEU A 315 12.90 21.24 -1.13
C LEU A 315 12.19 21.77 -2.39
N ALA A 316 11.14 22.57 -2.22
CA ALA A 316 10.40 23.18 -3.33
C ALA A 316 11.22 24.31 -3.99
N GLU A 317 11.86 25.18 -3.23
CA GLU A 317 12.75 26.26 -3.71
C GLU A 317 13.92 25.71 -4.53
N GLU A 318 14.47 24.55 -4.12
CA GLU A 318 15.50 23.84 -4.88
C GLU A 318 14.95 23.08 -6.11
N GLY A 319 13.62 23.11 -6.36
CA GLY A 319 12.99 22.43 -7.48
C GLY A 319 13.02 20.90 -7.35
N LEU A 320 13.16 20.37 -6.13
CA LEU A 320 13.23 18.94 -5.86
C LEU A 320 11.86 18.28 -5.68
N ILE A 321 10.86 19.06 -5.27
CA ILE A 321 9.46 18.67 -5.17
C ILE A 321 8.56 19.73 -5.79
N PRO A 322 7.32 19.39 -6.22
CA PRO A 322 6.38 20.39 -6.75
C PRO A 322 5.96 21.41 -5.68
N ASP A 323 5.85 22.67 -6.04
CA ASP A 323 5.47 23.77 -5.13
C ASP A 323 4.07 23.58 -4.52
N ALA A 324 3.12 23.03 -5.28
CA ALA A 324 1.76 22.74 -4.82
C ALA A 324 1.68 21.69 -3.69
N SER A 325 2.77 20.98 -3.43
CA SER A 325 2.84 19.94 -2.37
C SER A 325 3.23 20.51 -1.01
N VAL A 326 3.53 21.80 -0.93
CA VAL A 326 4.01 22.49 0.29
C VAL A 326 2.86 23.07 1.12
N ARG A 327 1.64 23.15 0.59
CA ARG A 327 0.48 23.79 1.24
C ARG A 327 -0.32 22.84 2.09
#